data_bc8f0942900a0a778041cf1a09e22b96
#
_entry.id   bc8f0942900a0a778041cf1a09e22b96
#
_cell.length_a   1.000
_cell.length_b   1.000
_cell.length_c   1.000
_cell.angle_alpha   90.00
_cell.angle_beta   90.00
_cell.angle_gamma   90.00
#
_symmetry.space_group_name_H-M   'P 1'
#
loop_
_entity.id
_entity.type
_entity.pdbx_description
1 polymer ?
#
loop_
_entity_poly.entity_id
_entity_poly.type
_entity_poly.pdbx_seq_one_letter_code
_entity_poly.pdbx_strand_id
1 'polypeptide(L)' 'MIIAEWSGKKVTLYTETKTLFRQIYVPYDVVGVQVSGDSRTDAMVSIAMDNGRTWLYKSSGTLVRQ' A
#
# COMPACT_ATOMS: atom_id res chain seq x y z
N MET A 1 6.59 -6.98 -10.56
CA MET A 1 5.20 -6.55 -10.25
C MET A 1 4.95 -6.68 -8.76
N ILE A 2 4.28 -5.70 -8.19
CA ILE A 2 3.89 -5.75 -6.78
C ILE A 2 2.41 -6.04 -6.70
N ILE A 3 2.04 -7.00 -5.86
CA ILE A 3 0.64 -7.35 -5.62
C ILE A 3 0.25 -6.73 -4.28
N ALA A 4 -0.84 -5.98 -4.26
CA ALA A 4 -1.34 -5.36 -3.04
C ALA A 4 -2.66 -6.00 -2.64
N GLU A 5 -2.77 -6.37 -1.37
CA GLU A 5 -4.02 -6.84 -0.77
C GLU A 5 -4.27 -6.02 0.48
N TRP A 6 -5.53 -5.86 0.83
CA TRP A 6 -5.85 -5.10 2.03
C TRP A 6 -7.03 -5.74 2.76
N SER A 7 -7.05 -5.52 4.06
CA SER A 7 -8.13 -5.98 4.90
C SER A 7 -8.25 -5.01 6.08
N GLY A 8 -9.44 -4.42 6.26
CA GLY A 8 -9.64 -3.44 7.32
C GLY A 8 -8.68 -2.26 7.19
N LYS A 9 -7.81 -2.08 8.15
CA LYS A 9 -6.88 -0.93 8.22
C LYS A 9 -5.45 -1.33 7.87
N LYS A 10 -5.26 -2.43 7.17
CA LYS A 10 -3.94 -2.95 6.84
C LYS A 10 -3.84 -3.21 5.35
N VAL A 11 -2.70 -2.81 4.77
CA VAL A 11 -2.35 -3.11 3.39
C VAL A 11 -1.12 -4.03 3.42
N THR A 12 -1.18 -5.12 2.68
CA THR A 12 -0.08 -6.07 2.58
C THR A 12 0.44 -6.08 1.16
N LEU A 13 1.75 -5.93 1.02
CA LEU A 13 2.42 -5.92 -0.28
C LEU A 13 3.18 -7.24 -0.47
N TYR A 14 3.01 -7.82 -1.65
CA TYR A 14 3.62 -9.09 -2.02
C TYR A 14 4.43 -8.93 -3.29
N THR A 15 5.43 -9.78 -3.45
CA THR A 15 6.13 -9.90 -4.73
C THR A 15 5.23 -10.62 -5.74
N GLU A 16 5.67 -10.66 -7.01
CA GLU A 16 4.93 -11.37 -8.04
C GLU A 16 4.80 -12.88 -7.77
N THR A 17 5.66 -13.42 -6.93
CA THR A 17 5.59 -14.83 -6.47
C THR A 17 4.75 -14.97 -5.21
N LYS A 18 4.07 -13.90 -4.80
CA LYS A 18 3.20 -13.84 -3.61
C LYS A 18 3.95 -14.00 -2.30
N THR A 19 5.22 -13.58 -2.27
CA THR A 19 5.98 -13.51 -1.03
C THR A 19 5.73 -12.16 -0.37
N LEU A 20 5.24 -12.17 0.86
CA LEU A 20 4.99 -10.94 1.61
C LEU A 20 6.29 -10.20 1.87
N PHE A 21 6.34 -8.90 1.58
CA PHE A 21 7.54 -8.12 1.88
C PHE A 21 7.25 -6.85 2.69
N ARG A 22 6.00 -6.42 2.79
CA ARG A 22 5.69 -5.19 3.54
C ARG A 22 4.23 -5.18 3.99
N GLN A 23 4.01 -4.65 5.19
CA GLN A 23 2.67 -4.36 5.69
C GLN A 23 2.61 -2.89 6.07
N ILE A 24 1.53 -2.21 5.68
CA ILE A 24 1.31 -0.80 5.96
C ILE A 24 0.00 -0.68 6.72
N TYR A 25 0.04 0.01 7.86
CA TYR A 25 -1.16 0.23 8.68
C TYR A 25 -1.60 1.67 8.54
N VAL A 26 -2.90 1.86 8.40
CA VAL A 26 -3.51 3.19 8.27
C VAL A 26 -4.62 3.34 9.32
N PRO A 27 -5.01 4.59 9.66
CA PRO A 27 -5.98 4.82 10.73
C PRO A 27 -7.45 4.59 10.33
N TYR A 28 -7.73 4.39 9.05
CA TYR A 28 -9.10 4.20 8.55
C TYR A 28 -9.16 2.96 7.68
N ASP A 29 -10.38 2.44 7.47
CA ASP A 29 -10.56 1.26 6.64
C ASP A 29 -10.19 1.54 5.19
N VAL A 30 -9.44 0.62 4.60
CA VAL A 30 -8.97 0.73 3.22
C VAL A 30 -10.10 0.32 2.28
N VAL A 31 -10.35 1.13 1.26
CA VAL A 31 -11.35 0.81 0.22
C VAL A 31 -10.71 0.59 -1.13
N GLY A 32 -9.43 0.90 -1.30
CA GLY A 32 -8.72 0.63 -2.55
C GLY A 32 -7.25 0.92 -2.42
N VAL A 33 -6.45 0.25 -3.24
CA VAL A 33 -4.99 0.45 -3.28
C VAL A 33 -4.54 0.41 -4.72
N GLN A 34 -3.65 1.34 -5.09
CA GLN A 34 -2.99 1.33 -6.40
C GLN A 34 -1.49 1.39 -6.17
N VAL A 35 -0.77 0.59 -6.95
CA VAL A 35 0.69 0.56 -6.89
C VAL A 35 1.25 0.95 -8.24
N SER A 36 2.22 1.85 -8.25
CA SER A 36 2.90 2.30 -9.46
C SER A 36 4.39 1.98 -9.31
N GLY A 37 4.93 1.18 -10.23
CA GLY A 37 6.32 0.76 -10.22
C GLY A 37 6.49 -0.64 -9.69
N ASP A 38 7.72 -1.16 -9.82
CA ASP A 38 8.04 -2.54 -9.45
C ASP A 38 9.10 -2.64 -8.34
N SER A 39 9.65 -1.51 -7.91
CA SER A 39 10.68 -1.50 -6.87
C SER A 39 10.06 -1.86 -5.52
N ARG A 40 10.77 -2.65 -4.71
CA ARG A 40 10.32 -2.99 -3.36
C ARG A 40 10.51 -1.85 -2.37
N THR A 41 11.20 -0.78 -2.76
CA THR A 41 11.49 0.33 -1.86
C THR A 41 10.99 1.67 -2.40
N ASP A 42 10.91 1.83 -3.73
CA ASP A 42 10.62 3.12 -4.35
C ASP A 42 9.32 3.16 -5.15
N ALA A 43 8.58 2.06 -5.22
CA ALA A 43 7.28 2.09 -5.87
C ALA A 43 6.32 2.96 -5.05
N MET A 44 5.39 3.60 -5.74
CA MET A 44 4.40 4.46 -5.08
C MET A 44 3.14 3.65 -4.81
N VAL A 45 2.65 3.73 -3.59
CA VAL A 45 1.46 3.01 -3.14
C VAL A 45 0.43 4.04 -2.70
N SER A 46 -0.69 4.11 -3.43
CA SER A 46 -1.79 5.01 -3.10
C SER A 46 -2.86 4.20 -2.36
N ILE A 47 -3.16 4.60 -1.14
CA ILE A 47 -4.12 3.90 -0.28
C ILE A 47 -5.33 4.80 -0.09
N ALA A 48 -6.46 4.40 -0.66
CA ALA A 48 -7.73 5.10 -0.49
C ALA A 48 -8.46 4.53 0.72
N MET A 49 -8.96 5.41 1.57
CA MET A 49 -9.62 5.06 2.81
C MET A 49 -11.08 5.49 2.80
N ASP A 50 -11.86 4.91 3.70
CA ASP A 50 -13.31 5.14 3.75
C ASP A 50 -13.70 6.55 4.19
N ASN A 51 -12.76 7.34 4.70
CA ASN A 51 -12.99 8.74 5.04
C ASN A 51 -12.90 9.68 3.82
N GLY A 52 -12.71 9.12 2.61
CA GLY A 52 -12.59 9.90 1.38
C GLY A 52 -11.19 10.42 1.09
N ARG A 53 -10.21 10.08 1.92
CA ARG A 53 -8.83 10.53 1.73
C ARG A 53 -7.98 9.43 1.12
N THR A 54 -6.92 9.85 0.40
CA THR A 54 -5.95 8.94 -0.16
C THR A 54 -4.57 9.34 0.35
N TRP A 55 -3.89 8.40 1.00
CA TRP A 55 -2.54 8.62 1.49
C TRP A 55 -1.56 7.94 0.54
N LEU A 56 -0.39 8.55 0.39
CA LEU A 56 0.63 8.08 -0.53
C LEU A 56 1.83 7.58 0.25
N TYR A 57 2.23 6.35 -0.02
CA TYR A 57 3.38 5.70 0.61
C TYR A 57 4.36 5.24 -0.46
N LYS A 58 5.60 5.02 -0.04
CA LYS A 58 6.53 4.23 -0.82
C LYS A 58 6.39 2.76 -0.43
N SER A 59 6.79 1.87 -1.33
CA SER A 59 6.74 0.42 -1.07
C SER A 59 7.64 0.00 0.09
N SER A 60 8.57 0.87 0.51
CA SER A 60 9.37 0.66 1.72
C SER A 60 8.57 0.85 3.02
N GLY A 61 7.33 1.34 2.92
CA GLY A 61 6.50 1.65 4.08
C GLY A 61 6.59 3.11 4.53
N THR A 62 7.35 3.94 3.83
CA THR A 62 7.53 5.34 4.18
C THR A 62 6.35 6.17 3.68
N LEU A 63 5.74 6.95 4.58
CA LEU A 63 4.67 7.87 4.22
C LEU A 63 5.25 9.03 3.41
N VAL A 64 4.69 9.26 2.22
CA VAL A 64 5.11 10.36 1.35
C VAL A 64 4.20 11.57 1.55
N ARG A 65 2.90 11.34 1.57
CA ARG A 65 1.92 12.42 1.68
C ARG A 65 0.59 11.87 2.21
N GLN A 66 -0.02 12.67 3.03
CA GLN A 66 -1.36 12.38 3.55
C GLN A 66 -2.44 13.08 2.75
#